data_d07ed54d64f24eceaa63532430f2483f
#
_entry.id   d07ed54d64f24eceaa63532430f2483f
#
_cell.length_a   1.000
_cell.length_b   1.000
_cell.length_c   1.000
_cell.angle_alpha   90.00
_cell.angle_beta   90.00
_cell.angle_gamma   90.00
#
_symmetry.space_group_name_H-M   'P 1'
#
loop_
_entity.id
_entity.type
_entity.pdbx_description
1 polymer ?
#
loop_
_entity_poly.entity_id
_entity_poly.type
_entity_poly.pdbx_seq_one_letter_code
_entity_poly.pdbx_strand_id
1 'polypeptide(L)'
;MASLSFAQIKLKNPVADFARARPEFGLRRSRRVGFRVLASETQKEPDLSVTVNGLHMPNPFVIGSGPPGTNYTVMKRAFDEGWGAVIAKTVSLDAAKVINVTPRYARLRAGVNGSVKGQIIGWENIELISDRPLETMLKEFKQLKEEYPDRILIASIMEEYNKAAWEELIDRVEQTGVDAFEINFSCPHGMPERKMGAAVGQDCALLEEVCGWINAKATIPVWAKMTPNITDITEPARVALNSGCEGIAAINTIMSVMGINLDSLRPEPCVEGYSTPGGYSSKAVHPIALAKVMNIAKMMKSEFSEKDYSLSGIGGVETGHDAAEFILLGANTVQVCTGVMMHGYCLVKKLCDELKDFMRKHNFQSIEDFRGASLQYFTTHTDLVKRQQEAIKQRKAIRKGLQSDKDWTGDGFVKETESMVSN
;
A
#
# COMPACT_ATOMS: atom_id res chain seq x y z
N MET A 1 5.75 56.68 17.23
CA MET A 1 7.22 56.91 17.08
C MET A 1 7.91 56.10 18.17
N ALA A 2 8.55 55.03 17.82
CA ALA A 2 9.68 54.40 18.50
C ALA A 2 10.14 53.23 17.58
N SER A 3 11.22 53.46 16.89
CA SER A 3 11.92 52.49 16.06
C SER A 3 12.81 51.62 16.95
N LEU A 4 12.69 50.30 16.84
CA LEU A 4 13.64 49.36 17.41
C LEU A 4 14.45 48.73 16.28
N SER A 5 15.79 49.02 16.36
CA SER A 5 16.79 48.55 15.42
C SER A 5 17.12 47.07 15.68
N PHE A 6 17.18 46.28 14.59
CA PHE A 6 17.72 44.90 14.63
C PHE A 6 19.26 44.93 14.62
N ALA A 7 19.86 44.35 15.64
CA ALA A 7 21.31 44.11 15.70
C ALA A 7 21.61 42.80 14.94
N GLN A 8 22.48 42.92 13.94
CA GLN A 8 23.06 41.78 13.21
C GLN A 8 24.15 41.09 14.03
N ILE A 9 23.98 39.83 14.38
CA ILE A 9 25.04 39.01 14.96
C ILE A 9 25.81 38.37 13.81
N LYS A 10 27.08 38.80 13.63
CA LYS A 10 28.07 38.17 12.74
C LYS A 10 28.71 36.98 13.45
N LEU A 11 28.50 35.79 12.95
CA LEU A 11 29.26 34.60 13.33
C LEU A 11 30.60 34.58 12.60
N LYS A 12 31.70 34.59 13.36
CA LYS A 12 33.07 34.41 12.87
C LYS A 12 33.38 32.92 12.76
N ASN A 13 33.82 32.49 11.58
CA ASN A 13 34.46 31.19 11.38
C ASN A 13 35.95 31.32 11.81
N PRO A 14 36.50 30.39 12.60
CA PRO A 14 37.94 30.25 12.75
C PRO A 14 38.45 29.20 11.75
N VAL A 15 39.18 29.66 10.75
CA VAL A 15 40.09 28.83 9.98
C VAL A 15 41.42 28.82 10.76
N ALA A 16 41.84 27.66 11.22
CA ALA A 16 43.15 27.47 11.83
C ALA A 16 44.08 26.81 10.81
N ASP A 17 45.14 27.55 10.46
CA ASP A 17 46.31 27.09 9.74
C ASP A 17 47.02 25.95 10.47
N PHE A 18 47.31 24.88 9.75
CA PHE A 18 48.38 23.95 10.10
C PHE A 18 49.31 23.79 8.90
N ALA A 19 50.41 24.53 8.98
CA ALA A 19 51.53 24.36 8.07
C ALA A 19 52.70 23.64 8.79
N ARG A 20 53.21 22.60 8.11
CA ARG A 20 54.57 22.04 8.13
C ARG A 20 55.08 21.29 9.36
N ALA A 21 55.19 19.96 9.17
CA ALA A 21 56.42 19.22 9.50
C ALA A 21 56.54 18.01 8.55
N ARG A 22 57.56 17.97 7.72
CA ARG A 22 58.00 16.78 6.96
C ARG A 22 58.98 16.00 7.83
N PRO A 23 58.81 14.69 7.99
CA PRO A 23 59.94 13.80 8.27
C PRO A 23 60.33 13.06 6.97
N GLU A 24 61.59 13.14 6.62
CA GLU A 24 62.21 12.26 5.64
C GLU A 24 62.17 10.82 6.14
N PHE A 25 61.61 9.90 5.39
CA PHE A 25 61.76 8.48 5.61
C PHE A 25 62.22 7.77 4.33
N GLY A 26 63.30 7.05 4.50
CA GLY A 26 64.04 6.32 3.49
C GLY A 26 63.22 5.31 2.70
N LEU A 27 63.61 5.15 1.45
CA LEU A 27 63.13 4.15 0.49
C LEU A 27 63.34 2.73 1.01
N ARG A 28 62.31 2.09 1.56
CA ARG A 28 62.22 0.61 1.65
C ARG A 28 61.43 0.15 0.42
N ARG A 29 62.11 -0.70 -0.39
CA ARG A 29 61.48 -1.46 -1.49
C ARG A 29 60.27 -2.22 -0.95
N SER A 30 59.07 -1.79 -1.30
CA SER A 30 57.87 -2.55 -1.03
C SER A 30 57.75 -3.71 -2.02
N ARG A 31 57.69 -4.94 -1.47
CA ARG A 31 57.22 -6.09 -2.23
C ARG A 31 55.86 -5.76 -2.83
N ARG A 32 55.71 -5.90 -4.15
CA ARG A 32 54.42 -5.90 -4.82
C ARG A 32 53.61 -7.09 -4.25
N VAL A 33 52.68 -6.79 -3.36
CA VAL A 33 51.59 -7.68 -3.04
C VAL A 33 50.66 -7.61 -4.22
N GLY A 34 50.64 -8.66 -5.05
CA GLY A 34 49.67 -8.79 -6.10
C GLY A 34 48.28 -8.89 -5.47
N PHE A 35 47.49 -7.84 -5.60
CA PHE A 35 46.07 -7.95 -5.37
C PHE A 35 45.54 -8.93 -6.44
N ARG A 36 45.26 -10.17 -6.04
CA ARG A 36 44.33 -11.00 -6.80
C ARG A 36 42.98 -10.28 -6.68
N VAL A 37 42.56 -9.65 -7.73
CA VAL A 37 41.15 -9.31 -7.94
C VAL A 37 40.44 -10.67 -7.97
N LEU A 38 39.84 -11.05 -6.85
CA LEU A 38 38.85 -12.09 -6.85
C LEU A 38 37.78 -11.56 -7.81
N ALA A 39 37.60 -12.26 -8.93
CA ALA A 39 36.47 -12.03 -9.81
C ALA A 39 35.24 -12.02 -8.92
N SER A 40 34.54 -10.89 -8.82
CA SER A 40 33.25 -10.86 -8.19
C SER A 40 32.40 -11.87 -8.98
N GLU A 41 31.96 -12.93 -8.32
CA GLU A 41 30.86 -13.71 -8.85
C GLU A 41 29.80 -12.68 -9.24
N THR A 42 29.45 -12.66 -10.50
CA THR A 42 28.35 -11.80 -10.97
C THR A 42 27.12 -12.26 -10.22
N GLN A 43 26.74 -11.52 -9.17
CA GLN A 43 25.50 -11.78 -8.46
C GLN A 43 24.39 -11.78 -9.50
N LYS A 44 23.66 -12.88 -9.57
CA LYS A 44 22.49 -13.00 -10.45
C LYS A 44 21.52 -11.88 -10.08
N GLU A 45 21.00 -11.18 -11.10
CA GLU A 45 19.97 -10.15 -10.87
C GLU A 45 18.76 -10.78 -10.18
N PRO A 46 18.22 -10.14 -9.12
CA PRO A 46 17.02 -10.61 -8.46
C PRO A 46 15.83 -10.67 -9.43
N ASP A 47 15.08 -11.76 -9.36
CA ASP A 47 13.86 -11.96 -10.12
C ASP A 47 12.66 -11.37 -9.36
N LEU A 48 11.96 -10.41 -9.99
CA LEU A 48 10.75 -9.80 -9.44
C LEU A 48 9.48 -10.50 -9.88
N SER A 49 9.55 -11.50 -10.75
CA SER A 49 8.36 -12.18 -11.25
C SER A 49 7.60 -12.88 -10.10
N VAL A 50 6.29 -12.89 -10.21
CA VAL A 50 5.39 -13.59 -9.28
C VAL A 50 4.33 -14.34 -10.07
N THR A 51 3.90 -15.48 -9.54
CA THR A 51 2.74 -16.19 -10.05
C THR A 51 1.68 -16.25 -8.96
N VAL A 52 0.49 -15.77 -9.25
CA VAL A 52 -0.60 -15.60 -8.29
C VAL A 52 -1.89 -16.19 -8.88
N ASN A 53 -2.45 -17.21 -8.23
CA ASN A 53 -3.66 -17.92 -8.69
C ASN A 53 -3.57 -18.32 -10.19
N GLY A 54 -2.40 -18.82 -10.62
CA GLY A 54 -2.13 -19.19 -12.01
C GLY A 54 -1.76 -18.04 -12.95
N LEU A 55 -1.82 -16.79 -12.52
CA LEU A 55 -1.48 -15.61 -13.32
C LEU A 55 -0.01 -15.23 -13.13
N HIS A 56 0.76 -15.24 -14.22
CA HIS A 56 2.18 -14.86 -14.19
C HIS A 56 2.36 -13.36 -14.48
N MET A 57 3.05 -12.67 -13.57
CA MET A 57 3.35 -11.23 -13.64
C MET A 57 4.86 -11.01 -13.61
N PRO A 58 5.41 -10.13 -14.47
CA PRO A 58 6.87 -9.89 -14.55
C PRO A 58 7.43 -9.16 -13.30
N ASN A 59 6.57 -8.60 -12.47
CA ASN A 59 6.89 -7.97 -11.20
C ASN A 59 5.63 -7.89 -10.32
N PRO A 60 5.74 -7.68 -9.00
CA PRO A 60 4.61 -7.70 -8.09
C PRO A 60 3.75 -6.43 -8.11
N PHE A 61 4.08 -5.42 -8.92
CA PHE A 61 3.42 -4.13 -8.92
C PHE A 61 2.18 -4.11 -9.80
N VAL A 62 1.05 -3.76 -9.20
CA VAL A 62 -0.26 -3.76 -9.85
C VAL A 62 -0.88 -2.37 -9.80
N ILE A 63 -1.44 -1.88 -10.90
CA ILE A 63 -2.29 -0.68 -10.87
C ILE A 63 -3.55 -1.03 -10.09
N GLY A 64 -3.79 -0.31 -8.96
CA GLY A 64 -4.99 -0.50 -8.16
C GLY A 64 -6.23 0.10 -8.81
N SER A 65 -7.40 -0.50 -8.54
CA SER A 65 -8.69 -0.04 -9.02
C SER A 65 -8.96 1.40 -8.60
N GLY A 66 -8.98 2.32 -9.57
CA GLY A 66 -9.15 3.75 -9.33
C GLY A 66 -8.87 4.58 -10.60
N PRO A 67 -8.62 5.89 -10.46
CA PRO A 67 -8.38 6.77 -11.61
C PRO A 67 -7.31 6.28 -12.59
N PRO A 68 -6.20 5.63 -12.17
CA PRO A 68 -5.20 5.10 -13.12
C PRO A 68 -5.68 3.95 -14.00
N GLY A 69 -6.82 3.32 -13.70
CA GLY A 69 -7.43 2.24 -14.49
C GLY A 69 -8.75 2.63 -15.15
N THR A 70 -9.01 3.92 -15.40
CA THR A 70 -10.35 4.41 -15.83
C THR A 70 -10.72 4.06 -17.26
N ASN A 71 -9.79 3.96 -18.19
CA ASN A 71 -10.06 3.76 -19.61
C ASN A 71 -8.91 3.07 -20.33
N TYR A 72 -9.16 2.67 -21.57
CA TYR A 72 -8.19 2.05 -22.46
C TYR A 72 -6.83 2.78 -22.50
N THR A 73 -6.85 4.09 -22.73
CA THR A 73 -5.60 4.86 -22.93
C THR A 73 -4.68 4.80 -21.70
N VAL A 74 -5.24 4.92 -20.51
CA VAL A 74 -4.44 4.91 -19.28
C VAL A 74 -4.02 3.49 -18.88
N MET A 75 -4.85 2.48 -19.12
CA MET A 75 -4.50 1.08 -18.88
C MET A 75 -3.42 0.60 -19.85
N LYS A 76 -3.55 0.93 -21.15
CA LYS A 76 -2.52 0.70 -22.16
C LYS A 76 -1.19 1.31 -21.74
N ARG A 77 -1.18 2.55 -21.27
CA ARG A 77 0.03 3.22 -20.81
C ARG A 77 0.67 2.49 -19.63
N ALA A 78 -0.12 1.92 -18.73
CA ALA A 78 0.43 1.10 -17.64
C ALA A 78 1.15 -0.15 -18.18
N PHE A 79 0.58 -0.83 -19.14
CA PHE A 79 1.23 -1.98 -19.79
C PHE A 79 2.51 -1.59 -20.52
N ASP A 80 2.50 -0.48 -21.25
CA ASP A 80 3.68 0.05 -21.98
C ASP A 80 4.81 0.42 -21.01
N GLU A 81 4.51 0.93 -19.81
CA GLU A 81 5.51 1.27 -18.78
C GLU A 81 6.06 0.05 -18.02
N GLY A 82 5.39 -1.11 -18.09
CA GLY A 82 5.87 -2.37 -17.53
C GLY A 82 5.25 -2.77 -16.19
N TRP A 83 4.07 -2.27 -15.85
CA TRP A 83 3.33 -2.77 -14.68
C TRP A 83 3.03 -4.25 -14.79
N GLY A 84 3.12 -4.98 -13.68
CA GLY A 84 2.89 -6.43 -13.63
C GLY A 84 1.46 -6.81 -13.99
N ALA A 85 0.49 -6.03 -13.51
CA ALA A 85 -0.92 -6.15 -13.85
C ALA A 85 -1.65 -4.80 -13.74
N VAL A 86 -2.85 -4.72 -14.29
CA VAL A 86 -3.73 -3.56 -14.19
C VAL A 86 -5.09 -4.00 -13.69
N ILE A 87 -5.58 -3.36 -12.62
CA ILE A 87 -6.97 -3.48 -12.18
C ILE A 87 -7.75 -2.29 -12.71
N ALA A 88 -8.71 -2.54 -13.57
CA ALA A 88 -9.57 -1.50 -14.11
C ALA A 88 -10.42 -0.85 -13.00
N LYS A 89 -10.79 0.41 -13.19
CA LYS A 89 -11.73 1.08 -12.27
C LYS A 89 -13.05 0.32 -12.22
N THR A 90 -13.60 0.14 -11.02
CA THR A 90 -14.79 -0.66 -10.76
C THR A 90 -15.96 -0.28 -11.68
N VAL A 91 -16.56 -1.27 -12.33
CA VAL A 91 -17.75 -1.13 -13.17
C VAL A 91 -18.95 -1.85 -12.56
N SER A 92 -20.16 -1.43 -12.95
CA SER A 92 -21.44 -2.08 -12.67
C SER A 92 -22.29 -2.15 -13.93
N LEU A 93 -23.39 -2.87 -13.90
CA LEU A 93 -24.32 -2.98 -15.06
C LEU A 93 -24.86 -1.62 -15.50
N ASP A 94 -25.25 -0.80 -14.54
CA ASP A 94 -25.95 0.48 -14.80
C ASP A 94 -25.11 1.67 -14.32
N ALA A 95 -24.23 2.14 -15.20
CA ALA A 95 -23.42 3.34 -14.94
C ALA A 95 -24.28 4.62 -14.83
N ALA A 96 -25.51 4.64 -15.36
CA ALA A 96 -26.38 5.81 -15.23
C ALA A 96 -26.83 6.04 -13.78
N LYS A 97 -26.77 5.04 -12.94
CA LYS A 97 -27.00 5.14 -11.48
C LYS A 97 -25.78 5.64 -10.72
N VAL A 98 -24.62 5.79 -11.37
CA VAL A 98 -23.36 6.23 -10.78
C VAL A 98 -23.05 7.65 -11.24
N ILE A 99 -23.27 8.61 -10.37
CA ILE A 99 -23.00 10.01 -10.66
C ILE A 99 -21.85 10.50 -9.79
N ASN A 100 -20.70 10.80 -10.41
CA ASN A 100 -19.57 11.40 -9.73
C ASN A 100 -19.69 12.93 -9.73
N VAL A 101 -19.58 13.52 -8.54
CA VAL A 101 -19.65 14.97 -8.34
C VAL A 101 -18.32 15.66 -8.67
N THR A 102 -18.35 16.98 -8.79
CA THR A 102 -17.16 17.81 -9.02
C THR A 102 -17.25 19.10 -8.18
N PRO A 103 -16.22 19.49 -7.42
CA PRO A 103 -14.95 18.78 -7.18
C PRO A 103 -15.13 17.52 -6.32
N ARG A 104 -14.29 16.50 -6.53
CA ARG A 104 -14.40 15.23 -5.81
C ARG A 104 -13.11 14.79 -5.10
N TYR A 105 -12.09 15.65 -5.12
CA TYR A 105 -10.80 15.37 -4.48
C TYR A 105 -10.35 16.50 -3.58
N ALA A 106 -9.78 16.15 -2.43
CA ALA A 106 -9.06 17.05 -1.54
C ALA A 106 -7.68 16.47 -1.18
N ARG A 107 -6.75 17.31 -0.76
CA ARG A 107 -5.35 16.93 -0.51
C ARG A 107 -4.89 17.48 0.82
N LEU A 108 -4.29 16.61 1.63
CA LEU A 108 -3.55 17.00 2.83
C LEU A 108 -2.06 17.15 2.51
N ARG A 109 -1.49 18.29 2.90
CA ARG A 109 -0.07 18.56 2.73
C ARG A 109 0.65 18.61 4.06
N ALA A 110 1.84 17.99 4.12
CA ALA A 110 2.75 18.17 5.25
C ALA A 110 3.33 19.58 5.20
N GLY A 111 3.38 20.26 6.32
CA GLY A 111 3.99 21.59 6.44
C GLY A 111 3.45 22.36 7.64
N VAL A 112 4.28 23.28 8.14
CA VAL A 112 3.89 24.20 9.20
C VAL A 112 3.00 25.29 8.59
N ASN A 113 1.89 25.60 9.23
CA ASN A 113 0.96 26.69 8.85
C ASN A 113 0.29 26.60 7.49
N GLY A 114 -0.15 25.39 7.07
CA GLY A 114 -0.94 25.24 5.86
C GLY A 114 -0.22 25.63 4.56
N SER A 115 1.12 25.55 4.55
CA SER A 115 1.90 25.90 3.37
C SER A 115 1.46 25.10 2.14
N VAL A 116 0.96 25.78 1.11
CA VAL A 116 0.56 25.20 -0.17
C VAL A 116 1.69 24.44 -0.87
N LYS A 117 2.95 24.62 -0.44
CA LYS A 117 4.15 24.02 -1.00
C LYS A 117 4.58 22.70 -0.33
N GLY A 118 3.92 22.28 0.75
CA GLY A 118 4.25 21.01 1.44
C GLY A 118 4.00 19.78 0.57
N GLN A 119 4.72 18.67 0.88
CA GLN A 119 4.48 17.36 0.26
C GLN A 119 3.05 16.90 0.51
N ILE A 120 2.39 16.34 -0.51
CA ILE A 120 1.09 15.70 -0.33
C ILE A 120 1.32 14.40 0.44
N ILE A 121 0.64 14.26 1.59
CA ILE A 121 0.70 13.08 2.45
C ILE A 121 -0.64 12.36 2.57
N GLY A 122 -1.73 13.03 2.20
CA GLY A 122 -3.09 12.53 2.23
C GLY A 122 -3.85 12.96 0.98
N TRP A 123 -4.74 12.09 0.55
CA TRP A 123 -5.63 12.31 -0.58
C TRP A 123 -7.01 11.74 -0.25
N GLU A 124 -8.02 12.57 -0.29
CA GLU A 124 -9.40 12.17 -0.10
C GLU A 124 -10.16 12.21 -1.40
N ASN A 125 -11.05 11.25 -1.59
CA ASN A 125 -12.00 11.25 -2.68
C ASN A 125 -13.43 11.04 -2.16
N ILE A 126 -14.39 11.74 -2.76
CA ILE A 126 -15.83 11.48 -2.63
C ILE A 126 -16.37 10.88 -3.93
N GLU A 127 -15.55 10.13 -4.62
CA GLU A 127 -15.84 9.51 -5.90
C GLU A 127 -16.45 8.12 -5.69
N LEU A 128 -17.44 7.81 -6.50
CA LEU A 128 -18.02 6.48 -6.61
C LEU A 128 -17.16 5.57 -7.51
N ILE A 129 -17.75 4.54 -8.07
CA ILE A 129 -17.16 3.68 -9.09
C ILE A 129 -17.13 4.38 -10.46
N SER A 130 -16.83 3.67 -11.54
CA SER A 130 -16.83 4.25 -12.89
C SER A 130 -18.23 4.72 -13.31
N ASP A 131 -18.32 5.94 -13.81
CA ASP A 131 -19.49 6.53 -14.45
C ASP A 131 -19.53 6.30 -15.96
N ARG A 132 -18.55 5.54 -16.49
CA ARG A 132 -18.48 5.19 -17.91
C ARG A 132 -19.46 4.06 -18.23
N PRO A 133 -20.16 4.11 -19.38
CA PRO A 133 -21.05 3.04 -19.80
C PRO A 133 -20.34 1.67 -19.82
N LEU A 134 -20.96 0.64 -19.28
CA LEU A 134 -20.40 -0.70 -19.24
C LEU A 134 -19.98 -1.17 -20.64
N GLU A 135 -20.82 -0.96 -21.66
CA GLU A 135 -20.52 -1.32 -23.04
C GLU A 135 -19.21 -0.72 -23.57
N THR A 136 -18.92 0.51 -23.15
CA THR A 136 -17.64 1.15 -23.50
C THR A 136 -16.47 0.45 -22.84
N MET A 137 -16.59 0.13 -21.55
CA MET A 137 -15.54 -0.55 -20.81
C MET A 137 -15.32 -1.97 -21.32
N LEU A 138 -16.38 -2.72 -21.65
CA LEU A 138 -16.27 -4.07 -22.25
C LEU A 138 -15.51 -4.06 -23.57
N LYS A 139 -15.79 -3.09 -24.45
CA LYS A 139 -15.04 -2.91 -25.69
C LYS A 139 -13.57 -2.60 -25.44
N GLU A 140 -13.28 -1.74 -24.47
CA GLU A 140 -11.92 -1.36 -24.09
C GLU A 140 -11.15 -2.56 -23.48
N PHE A 141 -11.79 -3.37 -22.65
CA PHE A 141 -11.17 -4.59 -22.09
C PHE A 141 -10.82 -5.57 -23.19
N LYS A 142 -11.76 -5.84 -24.09
CA LYS A 142 -11.53 -6.74 -25.24
C LYS A 142 -10.39 -6.24 -26.10
N GLN A 143 -10.38 -4.95 -26.45
CA GLN A 143 -9.30 -4.35 -27.22
C GLN A 143 -7.95 -4.48 -26.53
N LEU A 144 -7.87 -4.23 -25.21
CA LEU A 144 -6.64 -4.38 -24.45
C LEU A 144 -6.14 -5.82 -24.46
N LYS A 145 -7.01 -6.81 -24.30
CA LYS A 145 -6.62 -8.21 -24.30
C LYS A 145 -6.21 -8.70 -25.72
N GLU A 146 -6.80 -8.14 -26.76
CA GLU A 146 -6.37 -8.40 -28.15
C GLU A 146 -4.97 -7.82 -28.44
N GLU A 147 -4.67 -6.60 -27.95
CA GLU A 147 -3.38 -5.93 -28.16
C GLU A 147 -2.29 -6.43 -27.19
N TYR A 148 -2.65 -6.87 -25.99
CA TYR A 148 -1.76 -7.29 -24.91
C TYR A 148 -2.17 -8.65 -24.35
N PRO A 149 -2.13 -9.74 -25.12
CA PRO A 149 -2.62 -11.06 -24.69
C PRO A 149 -1.86 -11.62 -23.48
N ASP A 150 -0.58 -11.28 -23.34
CA ASP A 150 0.29 -11.76 -22.26
C ASP A 150 0.29 -10.84 -21.03
N ARG A 151 -0.45 -9.73 -21.05
CA ARG A 151 -0.57 -8.82 -19.91
C ARG A 151 -1.81 -9.11 -19.09
N ILE A 152 -1.67 -9.03 -17.78
CA ILE A 152 -2.74 -9.35 -16.85
C ILE A 152 -3.66 -8.14 -16.66
N LEU A 153 -4.90 -8.27 -17.12
CA LEU A 153 -5.98 -7.31 -16.95
C LEU A 153 -7.02 -7.86 -15.98
N ILE A 154 -7.22 -7.19 -14.87
CA ILE A 154 -8.16 -7.57 -13.81
C ILE A 154 -9.36 -6.63 -13.86
N ALA A 155 -10.56 -7.16 -13.95
CA ALA A 155 -11.77 -6.34 -13.89
C ALA A 155 -12.20 -6.14 -12.43
N SER A 156 -12.24 -4.89 -11.96
CA SER A 156 -12.92 -4.60 -10.71
C SER A 156 -14.41 -4.42 -10.96
N ILE A 157 -15.24 -5.18 -10.24
CA ILE A 157 -16.70 -5.18 -10.40
C ILE A 157 -17.40 -4.97 -9.07
N MET A 158 -18.58 -4.36 -9.11
CA MET A 158 -19.47 -4.15 -7.97
C MET A 158 -20.93 -4.07 -8.46
N GLU A 159 -21.82 -4.74 -7.76
CA GLU A 159 -23.22 -4.72 -8.09
C GLU A 159 -24.08 -4.69 -6.81
N GLU A 160 -25.35 -4.39 -6.94
CA GLU A 160 -26.29 -4.41 -5.84
C GLU A 160 -26.59 -5.85 -5.36
N TYR A 161 -27.25 -5.99 -4.22
CA TYR A 161 -27.67 -7.28 -3.68
C TYR A 161 -28.77 -7.90 -4.54
N ASN A 162 -28.38 -8.39 -5.72
CA ASN A 162 -29.23 -9.02 -6.71
C ASN A 162 -28.43 -10.10 -7.47
N LYS A 163 -28.72 -11.36 -7.21
CA LYS A 163 -27.99 -12.49 -7.80
C LYS A 163 -27.96 -12.45 -9.33
N ALA A 164 -29.10 -12.19 -9.98
CA ALA A 164 -29.18 -12.15 -11.44
C ALA A 164 -28.32 -11.02 -12.04
N ALA A 165 -28.25 -9.87 -11.36
CA ALA A 165 -27.39 -8.77 -11.77
C ALA A 165 -25.90 -9.12 -11.66
N TRP A 166 -25.49 -9.80 -10.60
CA TRP A 166 -24.11 -10.32 -10.45
C TRP A 166 -23.77 -11.34 -11.56
N GLU A 167 -24.65 -12.30 -11.81
CA GLU A 167 -24.44 -13.31 -12.85
C GLU A 167 -24.34 -12.69 -14.25
N GLU A 168 -25.18 -11.71 -14.59
CA GLU A 168 -25.12 -10.98 -15.85
C GLU A 168 -23.81 -10.19 -15.97
N LEU A 169 -23.40 -9.45 -14.92
CA LEU A 169 -22.18 -8.66 -14.95
C LEU A 169 -20.95 -9.53 -15.16
N ILE A 170 -20.86 -10.65 -14.45
CA ILE A 170 -19.77 -11.63 -14.57
C ILE A 170 -19.69 -12.15 -16.00
N ASP A 171 -20.81 -12.66 -16.54
CA ASP A 171 -20.86 -13.22 -17.91
C ASP A 171 -20.35 -12.20 -18.95
N ARG A 172 -20.82 -10.96 -18.86
CA ARG A 172 -20.48 -9.92 -19.84
C ARG A 172 -19.03 -9.50 -19.76
N VAL A 173 -18.49 -9.37 -18.54
CA VAL A 173 -17.10 -8.97 -18.32
C VAL A 173 -16.15 -10.11 -18.68
N GLU A 174 -16.44 -11.35 -18.29
CA GLU A 174 -15.57 -12.50 -18.55
C GLU A 174 -15.40 -12.78 -20.07
N GLN A 175 -16.46 -12.55 -20.85
CA GLN A 175 -16.43 -12.67 -22.31
C GLN A 175 -15.45 -11.69 -22.99
N THR A 176 -14.93 -10.68 -22.29
CA THR A 176 -13.92 -9.77 -22.82
C THR A 176 -12.50 -10.34 -22.79
N GLY A 177 -12.30 -11.46 -22.08
CA GLY A 177 -11.01 -12.11 -21.92
C GLY A 177 -10.14 -11.52 -20.80
N VAL A 178 -10.73 -10.79 -19.84
CA VAL A 178 -10.02 -10.40 -18.61
C VAL A 178 -9.54 -11.62 -17.84
N ASP A 179 -8.44 -11.49 -17.10
CA ASP A 179 -7.72 -12.62 -16.50
C ASP A 179 -8.21 -12.95 -15.08
N ALA A 180 -8.82 -12.00 -14.38
CA ALA A 180 -9.36 -12.19 -13.03
C ALA A 180 -10.40 -11.11 -12.69
N PHE A 181 -11.11 -11.33 -11.59
CA PHE A 181 -11.98 -10.35 -10.96
C PHE A 181 -11.38 -9.83 -9.64
N GLU A 182 -11.49 -8.52 -9.38
CA GLU A 182 -11.40 -7.93 -8.06
C GLU A 182 -12.77 -7.40 -7.65
N ILE A 183 -13.42 -8.08 -6.70
CA ILE A 183 -14.76 -7.69 -6.25
C ILE A 183 -14.67 -6.54 -5.25
N ASN A 184 -15.33 -5.43 -5.53
CA ASN A 184 -15.28 -4.25 -4.70
C ASN A 184 -16.28 -4.32 -3.53
N PHE A 185 -15.90 -4.97 -2.43
CA PHE A 185 -16.64 -4.99 -1.16
C PHE A 185 -16.26 -3.83 -0.24
N SER A 186 -15.81 -2.72 -0.80
CA SER A 186 -15.10 -1.74 0.01
C SER A 186 -15.34 -0.28 -0.37
N CYS A 187 -16.09 0.01 -1.43
CA CYS A 187 -16.44 1.38 -1.79
C CYS A 187 -17.18 2.03 -0.61
N PRO A 188 -16.61 3.06 0.05
CA PRO A 188 -17.22 3.64 1.25
C PRO A 188 -18.48 4.45 0.95
N HIS A 189 -18.65 4.87 -0.31
CA HIS A 189 -19.80 5.61 -0.82
C HIS A 189 -20.83 4.67 -1.46
N GLY A 190 -20.67 3.35 -1.28
CA GLY A 190 -21.69 2.38 -1.71
C GLY A 190 -23.02 2.74 -1.09
N MET A 191 -24.07 2.73 -1.91
CA MET A 191 -25.43 3.08 -1.46
C MET A 191 -25.92 2.00 -0.47
N PRO A 192 -25.95 2.29 0.85
CA PRO A 192 -26.32 1.29 1.85
C PRO A 192 -27.70 0.70 1.62
N GLU A 193 -28.62 1.50 1.08
CA GLU A 193 -29.99 1.08 0.72
C GLU A 193 -30.02 0.06 -0.41
N ARG A 194 -28.98 0.01 -1.25
CA ARG A 194 -28.83 -0.99 -2.33
C ARG A 194 -27.94 -2.16 -1.91
N LYS A 195 -27.40 -2.16 -0.69
CA LYS A 195 -26.46 -3.17 -0.18
C LYS A 195 -25.32 -3.43 -1.17
N MET A 196 -24.50 -2.39 -1.42
CA MET A 196 -23.34 -2.43 -2.32
C MET A 196 -22.06 -2.07 -1.59
N GLY A 197 -20.92 -2.50 -2.13
CA GLY A 197 -19.61 -2.10 -1.66
C GLY A 197 -19.38 -2.39 -0.18
N ALA A 198 -19.02 -1.37 0.61
CA ALA A 198 -18.73 -1.53 2.04
C ALA A 198 -19.92 -2.05 2.86
N ALA A 199 -21.16 -1.81 2.43
CA ALA A 199 -22.34 -2.36 3.10
C ALA A 199 -22.37 -3.89 3.07
N VAL A 200 -21.83 -4.51 2.01
CA VAL A 200 -21.63 -5.96 1.94
C VAL A 200 -20.36 -6.36 2.69
N GLY A 201 -19.24 -5.65 2.47
CA GLY A 201 -17.95 -6.01 3.06
C GLY A 201 -17.87 -5.87 4.58
N GLN A 202 -18.83 -5.19 5.23
CA GLN A 202 -18.95 -5.05 6.67
C GLN A 202 -19.94 -6.03 7.31
N ASP A 203 -20.73 -6.73 6.48
CA ASP A 203 -21.74 -7.71 6.91
C ASP A 203 -21.34 -9.10 6.41
N CYS A 204 -20.83 -9.93 7.33
CA CYS A 204 -20.31 -11.26 6.98
C CYS A 204 -21.39 -12.18 6.38
N ALA A 205 -22.64 -12.04 6.75
CA ALA A 205 -23.72 -12.88 6.19
C ALA A 205 -24.03 -12.49 4.74
N LEU A 206 -24.13 -11.17 4.47
CA LEU A 206 -24.29 -10.68 3.09
C LEU A 206 -23.09 -11.02 2.22
N LEU A 207 -21.89 -10.89 2.79
CA LEU A 207 -20.63 -11.18 2.09
C LEU A 207 -20.55 -12.67 1.69
N GLU A 208 -20.89 -13.57 2.61
CA GLU A 208 -20.93 -15.02 2.34
C GLU A 208 -21.86 -15.35 1.17
N GLU A 209 -23.07 -14.79 1.20
CA GLU A 209 -24.09 -15.05 0.18
C GLU A 209 -23.65 -14.51 -1.19
N VAL A 210 -23.18 -13.24 -1.25
CA VAL A 210 -22.73 -12.61 -2.50
C VAL A 210 -21.48 -13.29 -3.05
N CYS A 211 -20.50 -13.63 -2.22
CA CYS A 211 -19.32 -14.40 -2.65
C CYS A 211 -19.73 -15.78 -3.19
N GLY A 212 -20.72 -16.44 -2.56
CA GLY A 212 -21.27 -17.70 -3.04
C GLY A 212 -21.86 -17.58 -4.46
N TRP A 213 -22.61 -16.52 -4.75
CA TRP A 213 -23.14 -16.27 -6.10
C TRP A 213 -22.04 -16.06 -7.12
N ILE A 214 -21.04 -15.22 -6.77
CA ILE A 214 -19.95 -14.87 -7.66
C ILE A 214 -19.09 -16.09 -7.98
N ASN A 215 -18.64 -16.82 -6.96
CA ASN A 215 -17.76 -17.98 -7.16
C ASN A 215 -18.46 -19.19 -7.78
N ALA A 216 -19.78 -19.28 -7.68
CA ALA A 216 -20.55 -20.28 -8.41
C ALA A 216 -20.67 -19.97 -9.91
N LYS A 217 -20.46 -18.71 -10.30
CA LYS A 217 -20.64 -18.22 -11.68
C LYS A 217 -19.33 -17.98 -12.41
N ALA A 218 -18.34 -17.35 -11.77
CA ALA A 218 -17.06 -17.01 -12.37
C ALA A 218 -16.24 -18.27 -12.71
N THR A 219 -15.53 -18.22 -13.84
CA THR A 219 -14.62 -19.30 -14.30
C THR A 219 -13.15 -18.88 -14.24
N ILE A 220 -12.88 -17.62 -13.93
CA ILE A 220 -11.55 -17.03 -13.72
C ILE A 220 -11.36 -16.68 -12.24
N PRO A 221 -10.10 -16.47 -11.77
CA PRO A 221 -9.83 -16.18 -10.37
C PRO A 221 -10.60 -14.96 -9.83
N VAL A 222 -11.08 -15.09 -8.59
CA VAL A 222 -11.87 -14.06 -7.90
C VAL A 222 -11.13 -13.58 -6.65
N TRP A 223 -10.83 -12.29 -6.57
CA TRP A 223 -10.24 -11.65 -5.41
C TRP A 223 -11.23 -10.72 -4.73
N ALA A 224 -11.27 -10.76 -3.40
CA ALA A 224 -12.12 -9.89 -2.60
C ALA A 224 -11.35 -8.66 -2.13
N LYS A 225 -11.77 -7.45 -2.56
CA LYS A 225 -11.22 -6.17 -2.08
C LYS A 225 -11.92 -5.71 -0.83
N MET A 226 -11.16 -5.69 0.29
CA MET A 226 -11.69 -5.45 1.63
C MET A 226 -11.68 -3.98 2.03
N THR A 227 -12.72 -3.59 2.79
CA THR A 227 -12.77 -2.28 3.46
C THR A 227 -11.93 -2.27 4.73
N PRO A 228 -11.17 -1.19 4.99
CA PRO A 228 -10.49 -1.01 6.28
C PRO A 228 -11.43 -0.52 7.38
N ASN A 229 -12.64 -0.07 7.03
CA ASN A 229 -13.60 0.58 7.93
C ASN A 229 -14.38 -0.45 8.75
N ILE A 230 -13.67 -1.33 9.39
CA ILE A 230 -14.16 -2.41 10.24
C ILE A 230 -13.14 -2.68 11.35
N THR A 231 -13.60 -3.10 12.51
CA THR A 231 -12.74 -3.37 13.66
C THR A 231 -11.77 -4.51 13.37
N ASP A 232 -12.29 -5.68 13.01
CA ASP A 232 -11.48 -6.84 12.63
C ASP A 232 -11.68 -7.18 11.14
N ILE A 233 -10.68 -6.86 10.32
CA ILE A 233 -10.70 -7.14 8.88
C ILE A 233 -10.53 -8.64 8.57
N THR A 234 -10.05 -9.44 9.54
CA THR A 234 -9.85 -10.88 9.33
C THR A 234 -11.17 -11.64 9.25
N GLU A 235 -12.23 -11.16 9.90
CA GLU A 235 -13.55 -11.80 9.84
C GLU A 235 -14.12 -11.83 8.42
N PRO A 236 -14.34 -10.69 7.74
CA PRO A 236 -14.84 -10.71 6.37
C PRO A 236 -13.82 -11.33 5.38
N ALA A 237 -12.51 -11.18 5.60
CA ALA A 237 -11.52 -11.86 4.76
C ALA A 237 -11.64 -13.39 4.82
N ARG A 238 -11.84 -13.94 6.03
CA ARG A 238 -12.08 -15.38 6.24
C ARG A 238 -13.34 -15.84 5.55
N VAL A 239 -14.42 -15.07 5.65
CA VAL A 239 -15.69 -15.37 4.98
C VAL A 239 -15.51 -15.41 3.47
N ALA A 240 -14.85 -14.42 2.88
CA ALA A 240 -14.61 -14.40 1.44
C ALA A 240 -13.81 -15.61 0.94
N LEU A 241 -12.74 -16.00 1.65
CA LEU A 241 -11.94 -17.19 1.32
C LEU A 241 -12.74 -18.50 1.46
N ASN A 242 -13.53 -18.64 2.54
CA ASN A 242 -14.39 -19.82 2.74
C ASN A 242 -15.51 -19.91 1.69
N SER A 243 -15.92 -18.78 1.13
CA SER A 243 -16.96 -18.71 0.09
C SER A 243 -16.41 -18.85 -1.34
N GLY A 244 -15.14 -19.21 -1.49
CA GLY A 244 -14.52 -19.56 -2.77
C GLY A 244 -13.63 -18.52 -3.41
N CYS A 245 -13.47 -17.32 -2.81
CA CYS A 245 -12.46 -16.36 -3.32
C CYS A 245 -11.06 -16.94 -3.18
N GLU A 246 -10.23 -16.77 -4.20
CA GLU A 246 -8.84 -17.27 -4.25
C GLU A 246 -7.83 -16.26 -3.74
N GLY A 247 -8.26 -15.03 -3.50
CA GLY A 247 -7.39 -13.98 -2.98
C GLY A 247 -8.10 -12.85 -2.26
N ILE A 248 -7.31 -12.14 -1.46
CA ILE A 248 -7.74 -10.95 -0.72
C ILE A 248 -6.89 -9.76 -1.18
N ALA A 249 -7.53 -8.62 -1.44
CA ALA A 249 -6.86 -7.34 -1.61
C ALA A 249 -7.24 -6.39 -0.45
N ALA A 250 -6.23 -5.81 0.20
CA ALA A 250 -6.42 -4.89 1.33
C ALA A 250 -5.33 -3.81 1.33
N ILE A 251 -5.74 -2.56 1.52
CA ILE A 251 -7.04 -2.03 1.93
C ILE A 251 -7.60 -1.04 0.89
N ASN A 252 -8.92 -0.85 0.87
CA ASN A 252 -9.48 0.31 0.21
C ASN A 252 -9.29 1.56 1.11
N THR A 253 -9.88 2.67 0.75
CA THR A 253 -9.74 3.96 1.44
C THR A 253 -10.40 3.96 2.82
N ILE A 254 -9.83 4.77 3.73
CA ILE A 254 -10.35 4.97 5.09
C ILE A 254 -11.34 6.12 5.08
N MET A 255 -12.51 5.92 5.69
CA MET A 255 -13.50 6.99 5.83
C MET A 255 -12.91 8.18 6.59
N SER A 256 -13.04 9.37 6.02
CA SER A 256 -12.46 10.61 6.57
C SER A 256 -13.26 11.85 6.24
N VAL A 257 -12.90 12.94 6.88
CA VAL A 257 -13.19 14.32 6.49
C VAL A 257 -11.85 15.03 6.38
N MET A 258 -11.49 15.50 5.18
CA MET A 258 -10.17 16.08 4.93
C MET A 258 -9.91 17.35 5.74
N GLY A 259 -10.91 18.19 5.90
CA GLY A 259 -10.81 19.42 6.67
C GLY A 259 -12.01 20.34 6.52
N ILE A 260 -12.00 21.37 7.35
CA ILE A 260 -12.97 22.49 7.29
C ILE A 260 -12.18 23.74 6.92
N ASN A 261 -12.59 24.42 5.88
CA ASN A 261 -12.08 25.74 5.56
C ASN A 261 -12.59 26.75 6.60
N LEU A 262 -11.70 27.31 7.40
CA LEU A 262 -12.07 28.13 8.55
C LEU A 262 -12.60 29.53 8.18
N ASP A 263 -12.33 29.99 6.95
CA ASP A 263 -12.87 31.26 6.48
C ASP A 263 -14.31 31.12 6.00
N SER A 264 -14.59 30.06 5.26
CA SER A 264 -15.93 29.78 4.71
C SER A 264 -16.80 28.89 5.61
N LEU A 265 -16.20 28.24 6.61
CA LEU A 265 -16.82 27.25 7.51
C LEU A 265 -17.42 26.05 6.74
N ARG A 266 -16.84 25.74 5.57
CA ARG A 266 -17.30 24.64 4.69
C ARG A 266 -16.28 23.49 4.66
N PRO A 267 -16.76 22.25 4.52
CA PRO A 267 -15.87 21.09 4.37
C PRO A 267 -15.15 21.10 3.01
N GLU A 268 -14.06 20.34 2.92
CA GLU A 268 -13.30 20.12 1.68
C GLU A 268 -13.24 18.61 1.38
N PRO A 269 -13.53 18.19 0.10
CA PRO A 269 -13.97 18.98 -1.04
C PRO A 269 -15.41 19.48 -0.83
N CYS A 270 -15.81 20.57 -1.53
CA CYS A 270 -17.10 21.21 -1.38
C CYS A 270 -17.83 21.30 -2.72
N VAL A 271 -19.03 20.73 -2.78
CA VAL A 271 -19.92 20.76 -3.95
C VAL A 271 -21.16 21.57 -3.58
N GLU A 272 -21.36 22.73 -4.22
CA GLU A 272 -22.48 23.62 -3.96
C GLU A 272 -22.69 23.95 -2.46
N GLY A 273 -21.58 24.07 -1.71
CA GLY A 273 -21.60 24.37 -0.27
C GLY A 273 -21.66 23.16 0.67
N TYR A 274 -21.74 21.95 0.16
CA TYR A 274 -21.90 20.71 0.93
C TYR A 274 -20.82 19.69 0.60
N SER A 275 -20.66 18.68 1.45
CA SER A 275 -19.78 17.54 1.23
C SER A 275 -20.32 16.30 1.93
N THR A 276 -19.64 15.18 1.74
CA THR A 276 -19.85 13.92 2.43
C THR A 276 -18.49 13.39 2.93
N PRO A 277 -18.43 12.58 3.97
CA PRO A 277 -17.19 11.89 4.30
C PRO A 277 -16.64 11.15 3.09
N GLY A 278 -15.33 11.20 2.90
CA GLY A 278 -14.65 10.65 1.75
C GLY A 278 -13.67 9.54 2.08
N GLY A 279 -13.14 8.90 1.06
CA GLY A 279 -12.13 7.86 1.18
C GLY A 279 -10.71 8.44 1.24
N TYR A 280 -10.02 8.29 2.37
CA TYR A 280 -8.67 8.76 2.59
C TYR A 280 -7.63 7.75 2.11
N SER A 281 -6.61 8.22 1.39
CA SER A 281 -5.54 7.43 0.78
C SER A 281 -4.20 8.18 0.81
N SER A 282 -3.19 7.68 0.09
CA SER A 282 -1.83 8.21 -0.01
C SER A 282 -0.94 7.80 1.18
N LYS A 283 0.23 8.42 1.34
CA LYS A 283 1.31 8.00 2.26
C LYS A 283 0.88 7.83 3.71
N ALA A 284 0.00 8.72 4.19
CA ALA A 284 -0.41 8.69 5.61
C ALA A 284 -1.21 7.44 6.01
N VAL A 285 -1.81 6.71 5.06
CA VAL A 285 -2.54 5.46 5.37
C VAL A 285 -1.63 4.24 5.44
N HIS A 286 -0.36 4.35 5.00
CA HIS A 286 0.56 3.22 4.88
C HIS A 286 0.69 2.38 6.15
N PRO A 287 0.93 2.95 7.35
CA PRO A 287 1.04 2.16 8.58
C PRO A 287 -0.24 1.39 8.94
N ILE A 288 -1.41 1.97 8.62
CA ILE A 288 -2.71 1.33 8.86
C ILE A 288 -2.91 0.15 7.90
N ALA A 289 -2.55 0.36 6.63
CA ALA A 289 -2.60 -0.69 5.61
C ALA A 289 -1.69 -1.87 5.96
N LEU A 290 -0.45 -1.62 6.38
CA LEU A 290 0.49 -2.64 6.85
C LEU A 290 -0.11 -3.48 7.99
N ALA A 291 -0.72 -2.85 8.99
CA ALA A 291 -1.34 -3.55 10.11
C ALA A 291 -2.50 -4.46 9.67
N LYS A 292 -3.37 -3.96 8.78
CA LYS A 292 -4.51 -4.73 8.27
C LYS A 292 -4.06 -5.90 7.40
N VAL A 293 -3.07 -5.69 6.50
CA VAL A 293 -2.48 -6.76 5.67
C VAL A 293 -1.77 -7.80 6.53
N MET A 294 -1.00 -7.38 7.53
CA MET A 294 -0.36 -8.30 8.48
C MET A 294 -1.39 -9.20 9.18
N ASN A 295 -2.50 -8.64 9.65
CA ASN A 295 -3.53 -9.42 10.33
C ASN A 295 -4.15 -10.46 9.40
N ILE A 296 -4.48 -10.09 8.16
CA ILE A 296 -4.99 -11.01 7.14
C ILE A 296 -3.94 -12.10 6.85
N ALA A 297 -2.68 -11.73 6.62
CA ALA A 297 -1.61 -12.69 6.34
C ALA A 297 -1.40 -13.70 7.47
N LYS A 298 -1.48 -13.25 8.73
CA LYS A 298 -1.40 -14.14 9.90
C LYS A 298 -2.57 -15.10 9.96
N MET A 299 -3.79 -14.63 9.72
CA MET A 299 -4.99 -15.46 9.64
C MET A 299 -4.87 -16.48 8.51
N MET A 300 -4.49 -16.05 7.29
CA MET A 300 -4.28 -16.95 6.16
C MET A 300 -3.24 -18.03 6.47
N LYS A 301 -2.11 -17.64 7.06
CA LYS A 301 -1.04 -18.59 7.44
C LYS A 301 -1.51 -19.60 8.48
N SER A 302 -2.36 -19.21 9.42
CA SER A 302 -2.82 -20.09 10.50
C SER A 302 -3.97 -21.00 10.10
N GLU A 303 -4.85 -20.55 9.21
CA GLU A 303 -6.11 -21.21 8.91
C GLU A 303 -6.18 -21.82 7.49
N PHE A 304 -5.37 -21.32 6.56
CA PHE A 304 -5.42 -21.67 5.14
C PHE A 304 -4.05 -22.02 4.54
N SER A 305 -3.08 -22.47 5.36
CA SER A 305 -1.70 -22.75 4.91
C SER A 305 -1.60 -23.78 3.78
N GLU A 306 -2.59 -24.68 3.66
CA GLU A 306 -2.65 -25.72 2.61
C GLU A 306 -3.32 -25.24 1.31
N LYS A 307 -3.74 -23.95 1.27
CA LYS A 307 -4.43 -23.37 0.12
C LYS A 307 -3.51 -22.38 -0.60
N ASP A 308 -3.60 -22.37 -1.92
CA ASP A 308 -2.90 -21.39 -2.77
C ASP A 308 -3.72 -20.08 -2.85
N TYR A 309 -3.96 -19.48 -1.69
CA TYR A 309 -4.63 -18.19 -1.60
C TYR A 309 -3.63 -17.04 -1.68
N SER A 310 -4.03 -15.96 -2.34
CA SER A 310 -3.19 -14.79 -2.53
C SER A 310 -3.59 -13.61 -1.66
N LEU A 311 -2.62 -12.75 -1.38
CA LEU A 311 -2.82 -11.49 -0.68
C LEU A 311 -2.17 -10.34 -1.47
N SER A 312 -2.97 -9.33 -1.79
CA SER A 312 -2.51 -8.11 -2.44
C SER A 312 -2.56 -6.94 -1.45
N GLY A 313 -1.41 -6.31 -1.20
CA GLY A 313 -1.29 -5.17 -0.29
C GLY A 313 -1.48 -3.84 -1.03
N ILE A 314 -2.27 -2.92 -0.46
CA ILE A 314 -2.43 -1.57 -1.01
C ILE A 314 -2.57 -0.53 0.09
N GLY A 315 -1.85 0.58 -0.04
CA GLY A 315 -1.93 1.74 0.85
C GLY A 315 -0.63 2.53 0.91
N GLY A 316 -0.58 3.70 0.30
CA GLY A 316 0.49 4.68 0.43
C GLY A 316 1.86 4.29 -0.15
N VAL A 317 1.89 3.41 -1.15
CA VAL A 317 3.12 2.96 -1.80
C VAL A 317 3.61 3.99 -2.82
N GLU A 318 4.84 4.46 -2.65
CA GLU A 318 5.53 5.42 -3.52
C GLU A 318 6.99 5.02 -3.79
N THR A 319 7.49 4.00 -3.07
CA THR A 319 8.87 3.48 -3.18
C THR A 319 8.89 1.96 -3.18
N GLY A 320 9.99 1.38 -3.69
CA GLY A 320 10.23 -0.06 -3.60
C GLY A 320 10.39 -0.54 -2.16
N HIS A 321 10.83 0.32 -1.24
CA HIS A 321 10.89 0.01 0.19
C HIS A 321 9.49 -0.12 0.80
N ASP A 322 8.54 0.77 0.46
CA ASP A 322 7.14 0.63 0.90
C ASP A 322 6.54 -0.71 0.44
N ALA A 323 6.88 -1.12 -0.78
CA ALA A 323 6.44 -2.40 -1.31
C ALA A 323 7.08 -3.60 -0.59
N ALA A 324 8.39 -3.51 -0.27
CA ALA A 324 9.08 -4.54 0.48
C ALA A 324 8.44 -4.78 1.86
N GLU A 325 7.92 -3.73 2.51
CA GLU A 325 7.21 -3.85 3.79
C GLU A 325 5.93 -4.70 3.64
N PHE A 326 5.13 -4.50 2.59
CA PHE A 326 3.96 -5.35 2.33
C PHE A 326 4.34 -6.80 2.05
N ILE A 327 5.39 -7.04 1.25
CA ILE A 327 5.86 -8.39 0.92
C ILE A 327 6.41 -9.09 2.17
N LEU A 328 7.19 -8.40 3.00
CA LEU A 328 7.66 -8.89 4.31
C LEU A 328 6.50 -9.27 5.25
N LEU A 329 5.34 -8.64 5.08
CA LEU A 329 4.10 -8.94 5.81
C LEU A 329 3.20 -9.96 5.08
N GLY A 330 3.68 -10.60 4.01
CA GLY A 330 3.01 -11.73 3.38
C GLY A 330 2.25 -11.43 2.09
N ALA A 331 2.26 -10.19 1.59
CA ALA A 331 1.64 -9.87 0.32
C ALA A 331 2.38 -10.54 -0.87
N ASN A 332 1.63 -11.11 -1.80
CA ASN A 332 2.13 -11.64 -3.07
C ASN A 332 2.33 -10.52 -4.10
N THR A 333 1.42 -9.55 -4.10
CA THR A 333 1.43 -8.40 -5.00
C THR A 333 1.20 -7.11 -4.22
N VAL A 334 1.57 -5.98 -4.84
CA VAL A 334 1.44 -4.65 -4.24
C VAL A 334 0.72 -3.73 -5.22
N GLN A 335 -0.48 -3.29 -4.84
CA GLN A 335 -1.26 -2.37 -5.66
C GLN A 335 -0.88 -0.92 -5.38
N VAL A 336 -0.82 -0.11 -6.43
CA VAL A 336 -0.52 1.33 -6.37
C VAL A 336 -1.59 2.12 -7.11
N CYS A 337 -2.23 3.05 -6.44
CA CYS A 337 -3.22 3.94 -7.04
C CYS A 337 -2.79 5.41 -6.91
N THR A 338 -2.86 6.00 -5.71
CA THR A 338 -2.51 7.42 -5.50
C THR A 338 -1.05 7.73 -5.87
N GLY A 339 -0.11 6.79 -5.66
CA GLY A 339 1.28 6.93 -6.09
C GLY A 339 1.39 7.19 -7.60
N VAL A 340 0.62 6.46 -8.40
CA VAL A 340 0.56 6.67 -9.87
C VAL A 340 -0.07 8.02 -10.22
N MET A 341 -1.11 8.44 -9.50
CA MET A 341 -1.74 9.75 -9.72
C MET A 341 -0.77 10.91 -9.47
N MET A 342 0.16 10.73 -8.52
CA MET A 342 1.15 11.77 -8.16
C MET A 342 2.41 11.73 -9.01
N HIS A 343 2.89 10.55 -9.38
CA HIS A 343 4.21 10.36 -10.00
C HIS A 343 4.14 9.84 -11.45
N GLY A 344 2.96 9.49 -11.93
CA GLY A 344 2.76 8.92 -13.27
C GLY A 344 3.08 7.42 -13.37
N TYR A 345 2.81 6.85 -14.54
CA TYR A 345 2.94 5.40 -14.76
C TYR A 345 4.39 4.90 -14.78
N CYS A 346 5.35 5.78 -15.11
CA CYS A 346 6.78 5.46 -15.05
C CYS A 346 7.29 5.15 -13.64
N LEU A 347 6.49 5.39 -12.60
CA LEU A 347 6.80 5.06 -11.21
C LEU A 347 7.20 3.59 -11.06
N VAL A 348 6.64 2.67 -11.83
CA VAL A 348 6.95 1.23 -11.75
C VAL A 348 8.44 0.95 -11.92
N LYS A 349 9.16 1.70 -12.75
CA LYS A 349 10.60 1.53 -12.96
C LYS A 349 11.37 1.78 -11.67
N LYS A 350 11.07 2.91 -11.02
CA LYS A 350 11.64 3.24 -9.71
C LYS A 350 11.31 2.17 -8.66
N LEU A 351 10.05 1.71 -8.62
CA LEU A 351 9.63 0.68 -7.68
C LEU A 351 10.41 -0.63 -7.87
N CYS A 352 10.57 -1.07 -9.12
CA CYS A 352 11.33 -2.26 -9.45
C CYS A 352 12.81 -2.13 -9.09
N ASP A 353 13.44 -0.99 -9.42
CA ASP A 353 14.87 -0.76 -9.15
C ASP A 353 15.14 -0.75 -7.64
N GLU A 354 14.34 0.00 -6.86
CA GLU A 354 14.49 0.08 -5.40
C GLU A 354 14.19 -1.26 -4.71
N LEU A 355 13.22 -2.06 -5.23
CA LEU A 355 12.94 -3.39 -4.69
C LEU A 355 14.10 -4.36 -4.98
N LYS A 356 14.68 -4.32 -6.19
CA LYS A 356 15.90 -5.09 -6.51
C LYS A 356 17.07 -4.68 -5.65
N ASP A 357 17.26 -3.38 -5.36
CA ASP A 357 18.30 -2.90 -4.45
C ASP A 357 18.12 -3.46 -3.03
N PHE A 358 16.90 -3.49 -2.53
CA PHE A 358 16.56 -4.13 -1.27
C PHE A 358 16.90 -5.63 -1.30
N MET A 359 16.51 -6.34 -2.35
CA MET A 359 16.79 -7.77 -2.50
C MET A 359 18.29 -8.06 -2.58
N ARG A 360 19.05 -7.29 -3.37
CA ARG A 360 20.52 -7.41 -3.45
C ARG A 360 21.18 -7.21 -2.08
N LYS A 361 20.74 -6.19 -1.33
CA LYS A 361 21.26 -5.90 0.02
C LYS A 361 21.08 -7.08 0.99
N HIS A 362 20.02 -7.85 0.83
CA HIS A 362 19.68 -8.98 1.70
C HIS A 362 19.99 -10.35 1.09
N ASN A 363 20.59 -10.39 -0.12
CA ASN A 363 20.91 -11.61 -0.88
C ASN A 363 19.68 -12.45 -1.25
N PHE A 364 18.50 -11.83 -1.42
CA PHE A 364 17.30 -12.47 -1.94
C PHE A 364 17.35 -12.57 -3.47
N GLN A 365 16.95 -13.71 -4.01
CA GLN A 365 16.94 -13.97 -5.46
C GLN A 365 15.54 -13.89 -6.06
N SER A 366 14.50 -14.09 -5.25
CA SER A 366 13.10 -14.05 -5.63
C SER A 366 12.25 -13.35 -4.57
N ILE A 367 11.03 -12.96 -4.93
CA ILE A 367 10.04 -12.39 -3.99
C ILE A 367 9.70 -13.39 -2.88
N GLU A 368 9.63 -14.68 -3.20
CA GLU A 368 9.29 -15.73 -2.24
C GLU A 368 10.36 -15.92 -1.14
N ASP A 369 11.61 -15.52 -1.38
CA ASP A 369 12.70 -15.65 -0.39
C ASP A 369 12.43 -14.82 0.88
N PHE A 370 11.64 -13.75 0.78
CA PHE A 370 11.36 -12.88 1.91
C PHE A 370 9.88 -12.62 2.18
N ARG A 371 8.97 -13.17 1.37
CA ARG A 371 7.54 -13.01 1.58
C ARG A 371 7.12 -13.56 2.95
N GLY A 372 6.51 -12.70 3.77
CA GLY A 372 6.05 -13.04 5.11
C GLY A 372 7.15 -13.23 6.16
N ALA A 373 8.42 -12.92 5.84
CA ALA A 373 9.56 -13.14 6.74
C ALA A 373 9.43 -12.34 8.05
N SER A 374 8.75 -11.20 8.04
CA SER A 374 8.57 -10.37 9.23
C SER A 374 7.40 -10.79 10.13
N LEU A 375 6.48 -11.64 9.67
CA LEU A 375 5.30 -12.04 10.44
C LEU A 375 5.63 -12.69 11.77
N GLN A 376 6.73 -13.45 11.84
CA GLN A 376 7.18 -14.13 13.04
C GLN A 376 7.59 -13.21 14.20
N TYR A 377 7.87 -11.94 13.90
CA TYR A 377 8.30 -10.95 14.90
C TYR A 377 7.14 -10.18 15.54
N PHE A 378 5.92 -10.39 15.06
CA PHE A 378 4.72 -9.80 15.64
C PHE A 378 4.06 -10.75 16.64
N THR A 379 3.94 -10.29 17.88
CA THR A 379 3.39 -11.08 18.99
C THR A 379 2.44 -10.23 19.85
N THR A 380 1.94 -10.79 20.95
CA THR A 380 1.05 -10.07 21.86
C THR A 380 1.84 -9.21 22.85
N HIS A 381 1.20 -8.14 23.39
CA HIS A 381 1.83 -7.31 24.44
C HIS A 381 2.26 -8.14 25.64
N THR A 382 1.44 -9.12 26.04
CA THR A 382 1.77 -10.02 27.16
C THR A 382 3.06 -10.81 26.90
N ASP A 383 3.27 -11.29 25.67
CA ASP A 383 4.51 -11.98 25.30
C ASP A 383 5.70 -11.02 25.26
N LEU A 384 5.51 -9.77 24.78
CA LEU A 384 6.58 -8.76 24.83
C LEU A 384 7.04 -8.51 26.27
N VAL A 385 6.11 -8.39 27.22
CA VAL A 385 6.44 -8.23 28.64
C VAL A 385 7.25 -9.43 29.16
N LYS A 386 6.83 -10.66 28.84
CA LYS A 386 7.57 -11.87 29.23
C LYS A 386 9.00 -11.89 28.66
N ARG A 387 9.15 -11.66 27.35
CA ARG A 387 10.46 -11.58 26.67
C ARG A 387 11.36 -10.53 27.29
N GLN A 388 10.82 -9.34 27.58
CA GLN A 388 11.58 -8.28 28.23
C GLN A 388 12.06 -8.69 29.63
N GLN A 389 11.19 -9.29 30.45
CA GLN A 389 11.55 -9.77 31.78
C GLN A 389 12.62 -10.86 31.75
N GLU A 390 12.52 -11.81 30.81
CA GLU A 390 13.53 -12.86 30.61
C GLU A 390 14.86 -12.26 30.17
N ALA A 391 14.88 -11.33 29.21
CA ALA A 391 16.08 -10.65 28.77
C ALA A 391 16.77 -9.87 29.91
N ILE A 392 15.97 -9.20 30.77
CA ILE A 392 16.50 -8.52 31.96
C ILE A 392 17.12 -9.52 32.93
N LYS A 393 16.46 -10.65 33.21
CA LYS A 393 17.01 -11.73 34.08
C LYS A 393 18.33 -12.26 33.52
N GLN A 394 18.41 -12.54 32.22
CA GLN A 394 19.63 -13.02 31.56
C GLN A 394 20.75 -11.98 31.62
N ARG A 395 20.47 -10.71 31.32
CA ARG A 395 21.46 -9.62 31.45
C ARG A 395 21.93 -9.43 32.88
N LYS A 396 21.07 -9.55 33.89
CA LYS A 396 21.44 -9.50 35.30
C LYS A 396 22.30 -10.72 35.69
N ALA A 397 22.01 -11.90 35.16
CA ALA A 397 22.83 -13.12 35.39
C ALA A 397 24.23 -13.01 34.76
N ILE A 398 24.35 -12.43 33.57
CA ILE A 398 25.61 -12.22 32.86
C ILE A 398 26.43 -11.07 33.50
N ARG A 399 25.76 -10.05 34.04
CA ARG A 399 26.34 -8.85 34.65
C ARG A 399 26.41 -8.94 36.17
N LYS A 400 27.08 -9.95 36.72
CA LYS A 400 27.55 -9.85 38.11
C LYS A 400 28.53 -8.68 38.20
N GLY A 401 28.03 -7.47 38.52
CA GLY A 401 28.84 -6.30 38.84
C GLY A 401 28.62 -5.04 38.01
N LEU A 402 27.64 -4.95 37.14
CA LEU A 402 27.33 -3.72 36.39
C LEU A 402 26.00 -3.08 36.85
N GLN A 403 26.07 -1.78 37.00
CA GLN A 403 25.13 -0.85 37.61
C GLN A 403 23.65 -1.08 37.34
N SER A 404 22.86 -0.70 38.36
CA SER A 404 21.40 -0.69 38.36
C SER A 404 20.79 0.16 37.25
N ASP A 405 19.51 -0.05 36.94
CA ASP A 405 18.66 0.67 35.98
C ASP A 405 18.66 2.22 36.12
N LYS A 406 19.63 2.79 36.85
CA LYS A 406 19.82 4.26 36.98
C LYS A 406 20.21 4.94 35.66
N ASP A 407 20.67 4.17 34.69
CA ASP A 407 21.05 4.68 33.36
C ASP A 407 19.95 4.44 32.31
N TRP A 408 18.74 4.06 32.72
CA TRP A 408 17.60 3.93 31.82
C TRP A 408 17.06 5.32 31.45
N THR A 409 17.32 5.73 30.20
CA THR A 409 16.93 7.05 29.69
C THR A 409 15.40 7.23 29.52
N GLY A 410 14.59 6.21 29.82
CA GLY A 410 13.13 6.31 29.83
C GLY A 410 12.60 7.42 30.75
N ASP A 411 13.31 7.67 31.85
CA ASP A 411 12.99 8.81 32.73
C ASP A 411 13.21 10.17 32.03
N GLY A 412 14.12 10.26 31.08
CA GLY A 412 14.32 11.42 30.23
C GLY A 412 13.12 11.68 29.33
N PHE A 413 12.61 10.64 28.67
CA PHE A 413 11.43 10.74 27.82
C PHE A 413 10.16 11.11 28.62
N VAL A 414 9.97 10.52 29.79
CA VAL A 414 8.83 10.86 30.68
C VAL A 414 8.96 12.32 31.15
N LYS A 415 10.13 12.77 31.54
CA LYS A 415 10.36 14.18 31.93
C LYS A 415 10.19 15.16 30.77
N GLU A 416 10.61 14.78 29.56
CA GLU A 416 10.38 15.60 28.36
C GLU A 416 8.88 15.68 28.03
N THR A 417 8.15 14.57 28.11
CA THR A 417 6.69 14.57 27.90
C THR A 417 5.93 15.30 28.99
N GLU A 418 6.35 15.22 30.25
CA GLU A 418 5.79 16.02 31.34
C GLU A 418 6.04 17.52 31.14
N SER A 419 7.21 17.90 30.62
CA SER A 419 7.53 19.30 30.29
C SER A 419 6.72 19.83 29.09
N MET A 420 6.33 18.98 28.17
CA MET A 420 5.47 19.34 27.02
C MET A 420 3.99 19.53 27.43
N VAL A 421 3.54 18.88 28.49
CA VAL A 421 2.14 18.97 28.98
C VAL A 421 1.97 20.14 29.95
N SER A 422 3.05 20.69 30.47
CA SER A 422 3.03 21.76 31.51
C SER A 422 3.11 23.19 30.92
N ASN A 423 3.05 23.34 29.60
CA ASN A 423 2.97 24.62 28.90
C ASN A 423 1.68 24.65 28.04
#